data_19e0c3b81c20566f28e47a10639d6ae1
#
_entry.id   19e0c3b81c20566f28e47a10639d6ae1
#
_cell.length_a   1.000
_cell.length_b   1.000
_cell.length_c   1.000
_cell.angle_alpha   90.00
_cell.angle_beta   90.00
_cell.angle_gamma   90.00
#
_symmetry.space_group_name_H-M   'P 1'
#
loop_
_entity.id
_entity.type
_entity.pdbx_description
1 polymer ?
#
loop_
_entity_poly.entity_id
_entity_poly.type
_entity_poly.pdbx_seq_one_letter_code
_entity_poly.pdbx_strand_id
1 'polypeptide(L)'
;MCIRDSTRGILFIMTGMAFFSIQDSLIKFIFEDIALFELYLGRTLIQATILISFFLITKKKFTLKTHYPFLTLLRVVCFFFGFAFFYVSLTFMSLAMVSALFFSCPFFMSMFAKFFLKEQIGIRRWSAIIVGFIGVLIVLNPTIEDFNFFKLAPVGCALCYACSMTITKYTSDKDNIYTQMTLLYIFATLASVVIFVVSGNGQFNNFSDPTLQFIFREWFTNPMVSWPYVFVMGVVASISFFCVFSAYSIASPSIISLFEYSYIIFAMIAGYILFESVPVPRTLIGATIIIAAVSYTHLTLPTNREV
;
A
#
# COMPACT_ATOMS: atom_id res chain seq x y z
N MET A 1 23.80 -2.78 9.11
CA MET A 1 22.38 -2.81 9.52
C MET A 1 22.20 -3.78 10.68
N CYS A 2 21.62 -3.36 11.79
CA CYS A 2 21.52 -4.23 12.98
C CYS A 2 20.41 -5.27 12.79
N ILE A 3 20.64 -6.55 13.17
CA ILE A 3 19.61 -7.62 13.09
C ILE A 3 18.32 -7.20 13.80
N ARG A 4 18.46 -6.48 14.92
CA ARG A 4 17.32 -5.96 15.69
C ARG A 4 16.45 -4.98 14.90
N ASP A 5 17.04 -4.18 14.00
CA ASP A 5 16.31 -3.23 13.17
C ASP A 5 15.54 -3.95 12.06
N SER A 6 16.12 -5.00 11.48
CA SER A 6 15.43 -5.85 10.51
C SER A 6 14.21 -6.54 11.13
N THR A 7 14.34 -7.12 12.32
CA THR A 7 13.22 -7.80 13.02
C THR A 7 12.10 -6.82 13.36
N ARG A 8 12.43 -5.61 13.85
CA ARG A 8 11.43 -4.57 14.09
C ARG A 8 10.73 -4.14 12.81
N GLY A 9 11.48 -3.95 11.73
CA GLY A 9 10.92 -3.61 10.43
C GLY A 9 9.96 -4.68 9.91
N ILE A 10 10.31 -5.97 10.10
CA ILE A 10 9.45 -7.10 9.73
C ILE A 10 8.14 -7.10 10.53
N LEU A 11 8.21 -6.90 11.84
CA LEU A 11 7.00 -6.80 12.68
C LEU A 11 6.11 -5.63 12.24
N PHE A 12 6.69 -4.47 11.97
CA PHE A 12 5.94 -3.32 11.48
C PHE A 12 5.27 -3.61 10.14
N ILE A 13 5.99 -4.17 9.15
CA ILE A 13 5.37 -4.43 7.84
C ILE A 13 4.26 -5.46 7.94
N MET A 14 4.43 -6.56 8.68
CA MET A 14 3.38 -7.56 8.86
C MET A 14 2.14 -6.97 9.53
N THR A 15 2.31 -6.16 10.58
CA THR A 15 1.20 -5.44 11.21
C THR A 15 0.53 -4.50 10.22
N GLY A 16 1.29 -3.73 9.46
CA GLY A 16 0.77 -2.85 8.42
C GLY A 16 -0.05 -3.60 7.37
N MET A 17 0.43 -4.75 6.91
CA MET A 17 -0.25 -5.59 5.93
C MET A 17 -1.56 -6.19 6.47
N ALA A 18 -1.58 -6.58 7.75
CA ALA A 18 -2.81 -7.05 8.40
C ALA A 18 -3.89 -5.96 8.39
N PHE A 19 -3.55 -4.74 8.79
CA PHE A 19 -4.49 -3.62 8.76
C PHE A 19 -4.87 -3.18 7.34
N PHE A 20 -3.96 -3.24 6.36
CA PHE A 20 -4.31 -3.00 4.95
C PHE A 20 -5.32 -4.01 4.43
N SER A 21 -5.20 -5.29 4.79
CA SER A 21 -6.16 -6.30 4.35
C SER A 21 -7.58 -6.03 4.87
N ILE A 22 -7.70 -5.52 6.09
CA ILE A 22 -8.99 -5.09 6.65
C ILE A 22 -9.53 -3.87 5.87
N GLN A 23 -8.69 -2.86 5.63
CA GLN A 23 -9.07 -1.68 4.87
C GLN A 23 -9.60 -2.03 3.48
N ASP A 24 -8.86 -2.86 2.74
CA ASP A 24 -9.22 -3.22 1.38
C ASP A 24 -10.48 -4.11 1.31
N SER A 25 -10.74 -4.88 2.38
CA SER A 25 -12.00 -5.58 2.52
C SER A 25 -13.18 -4.63 2.73
N LEU A 26 -12.99 -3.55 3.50
CA LEU A 26 -14.04 -2.56 3.75
C LEU A 26 -14.40 -1.74 2.49
N ILE A 27 -13.47 -1.50 1.58
CA ILE A 27 -13.74 -0.80 0.31
C ILE A 27 -14.84 -1.49 -0.48
N LYS A 28 -14.91 -2.83 -0.46
CA LYS A 28 -15.94 -3.59 -1.18
C LYS A 28 -17.39 -3.27 -0.76
N PHE A 29 -17.59 -2.69 0.42
CA PHE A 29 -18.91 -2.32 0.89
C PHE A 29 -19.38 -0.96 0.40
N ILE A 30 -18.45 -0.09 -0.05
CA ILE A 30 -18.77 1.33 -0.29
C ILE A 30 -18.32 1.86 -1.64
N PHE A 31 -17.59 1.10 -2.47
CA PHE A 31 -17.04 1.64 -3.73
C PHE A 31 -18.12 2.07 -4.73
N GLU A 32 -19.35 1.53 -4.63
CA GLU A 32 -20.49 1.93 -5.44
C GLU A 32 -21.18 3.20 -4.92
N ASP A 33 -20.97 3.57 -3.65
CA ASP A 33 -21.68 4.67 -2.97
C ASP A 33 -20.82 5.92 -2.79
N ILE A 34 -19.52 5.87 -3.10
CA ILE A 34 -18.59 6.98 -2.86
C ILE A 34 -17.71 7.25 -4.07
N ALA A 35 -17.32 8.51 -4.27
CA ALA A 35 -16.34 8.86 -5.27
C ALA A 35 -14.90 8.54 -4.78
N LEU A 36 -14.00 8.14 -5.70
CA LEU A 36 -12.63 7.77 -5.38
C LEU A 36 -11.91 8.83 -4.53
N PHE A 37 -11.95 10.06 -4.96
CA PHE A 37 -11.20 11.14 -4.29
C PHE A 37 -11.93 11.71 -3.07
N GLU A 38 -13.24 11.51 -2.94
CA GLU A 38 -13.98 11.73 -1.70
C GLU A 38 -13.49 10.77 -0.61
N LEU A 39 -13.38 9.47 -0.95
CA LEU A 39 -12.79 8.46 -0.07
C LEU A 39 -11.37 8.85 0.36
N TYR A 40 -10.55 9.32 -0.59
CA TYR A 40 -9.18 9.81 -0.28
C TYR A 40 -9.20 10.98 0.69
N LEU A 41 -10.04 11.98 0.44
CA LEU A 41 -10.14 13.16 1.30
C LEU A 41 -10.58 12.76 2.71
N GLY A 42 -11.68 12.03 2.84
CA GLY A 42 -12.23 11.61 4.13
C GLY A 42 -11.21 10.81 4.95
N ARG A 43 -10.63 9.78 4.34
CA ARG A 43 -9.59 8.96 4.96
C ARG A 43 -8.38 9.78 5.39
N THR A 44 -7.89 10.67 4.53
CA THR A 44 -6.69 11.47 4.82
C THR A 44 -6.94 12.49 5.93
N LEU A 45 -8.13 13.10 5.99
CA LEU A 45 -8.49 14.01 7.08
C LEU A 45 -8.51 13.30 8.43
N ILE A 46 -9.02 12.08 8.49
CA ILE A 46 -9.02 11.28 9.71
C ILE A 46 -7.57 10.91 10.11
N GLN A 47 -6.75 10.48 9.15
CA GLN A 47 -5.34 10.20 9.39
C GLN A 47 -4.57 11.42 9.90
N ALA A 48 -4.80 12.59 9.30
CA ALA A 48 -4.19 13.85 9.73
C ALA A 48 -4.64 14.23 11.14
N THR A 49 -5.94 14.07 11.45
CA THR A 49 -6.50 14.34 12.78
C THR A 49 -5.86 13.44 13.84
N ILE A 50 -5.71 12.14 13.57
CA ILE A 50 -5.05 11.20 14.49
C ILE A 50 -3.60 11.60 14.70
N LEU A 51 -2.88 11.95 13.64
CA LEU A 51 -1.48 12.37 13.73
C LEU A 51 -1.31 13.67 14.52
N ILE A 52 -2.17 14.67 14.27
CA ILE A 52 -2.18 15.94 15.02
C ILE A 52 -2.48 15.67 16.50
N SER A 53 -3.50 14.86 16.80
CA SER A 53 -3.86 14.48 18.17
C SER A 53 -2.69 13.81 18.89
N PHE A 54 -1.97 12.91 18.19
CA PHE A 54 -0.76 12.29 18.72
C PHE A 54 0.31 13.31 19.10
N PHE A 55 0.56 14.35 18.25
CA PHE A 55 1.52 15.41 18.58
C PHE A 55 1.08 16.24 19.78
N LEU A 56 -0.20 16.59 19.87
CA LEU A 56 -0.73 17.36 20.99
C LEU A 56 -0.60 16.62 22.32
N ILE A 57 -0.90 15.32 22.32
CA ILE A 57 -0.82 14.46 23.52
C ILE A 57 0.64 14.22 23.93
N THR A 58 1.49 13.87 22.97
CA THR A 58 2.88 13.49 23.27
C THR A 58 3.84 14.67 23.40
N LYS A 59 3.37 15.88 23.06
CA LYS A 59 4.19 17.12 23.01
C LYS A 59 5.47 17.00 22.17
N LYS A 60 5.50 16.03 21.25
CA LYS A 60 6.65 15.85 20.34
C LYS A 60 6.69 16.98 19.32
N LYS A 61 7.85 17.57 19.15
CA LYS A 61 8.09 18.56 18.09
C LYS A 61 8.20 17.84 16.75
N PHE A 62 7.52 18.33 15.75
CA PHE A 62 7.68 17.92 14.36
C PHE A 62 7.99 19.14 13.49
N THR A 63 8.58 18.92 12.35
CA THR A 63 8.90 19.97 11.39
C THR A 63 8.25 19.64 10.04
N LEU A 64 7.72 20.67 9.37
CA LEU A 64 7.27 20.57 7.99
C LEU A 64 8.42 20.74 6.99
N LYS A 65 9.60 21.14 7.48
CA LYS A 65 10.77 21.31 6.62
C LYS A 65 11.36 19.93 6.31
N THR A 66 11.45 19.62 5.02
CA THR A 66 12.18 18.47 4.52
C THR A 66 13.56 18.89 4.02
N HIS A 67 14.54 18.03 4.19
CA HIS A 67 15.88 18.23 3.64
C HIS A 67 15.94 17.85 2.14
N TYR A 68 14.90 17.15 1.64
CA TYR A 68 14.83 16.62 0.28
C TYR A 68 13.52 17.02 -0.44
N PRO A 69 13.28 18.32 -0.72
CA PRO A 69 11.98 18.80 -1.18
C PRO A 69 11.53 18.13 -2.49
N PHE A 70 12.42 18.00 -3.48
CA PHE A 70 12.10 17.36 -4.76
C PHE A 70 11.78 15.87 -4.60
N LEU A 71 12.59 15.13 -3.84
CA LEU A 71 12.33 13.69 -3.60
C LEU A 71 11.06 13.48 -2.78
N THR A 72 10.78 14.36 -1.82
CA THR A 72 9.55 14.31 -1.04
C THR A 72 8.33 14.57 -1.93
N LEU A 73 8.39 15.55 -2.83
CA LEU A 73 7.31 15.79 -3.79
C LEU A 73 7.12 14.57 -4.70
N LEU A 74 8.17 14.05 -5.30
CA LEU A 74 8.10 12.84 -6.12
C LEU A 74 7.48 11.66 -5.35
N ARG A 75 7.89 11.45 -4.11
CA ARG A 75 7.39 10.41 -3.23
C ARG A 75 5.87 10.52 -2.99
N VAL A 76 5.38 11.70 -2.61
CA VAL A 76 3.96 11.88 -2.31
C VAL A 76 3.08 11.81 -3.55
N VAL A 77 3.58 12.29 -4.69
CA VAL A 77 2.92 12.17 -6.01
C VAL A 77 2.82 10.70 -6.42
N CYS A 78 3.94 9.96 -6.39
CA CYS A 78 3.94 8.54 -6.70
C CYS A 78 2.99 7.77 -5.78
N PHE A 79 3.01 8.05 -4.48
CA PHE A 79 2.14 7.37 -3.52
C PHE A 79 0.66 7.64 -3.79
N PHE A 80 0.28 8.89 -4.00
CA PHE A 80 -1.09 9.29 -4.26
C PHE A 80 -1.65 8.67 -5.55
N PHE A 81 -0.95 8.84 -6.67
CA PHE A 81 -1.40 8.29 -7.94
C PHE A 81 -1.26 6.77 -8.02
N GLY A 82 -0.27 6.19 -7.35
CA GLY A 82 -0.14 4.75 -7.26
C GLY A 82 -1.39 4.10 -6.66
N PHE A 83 -1.85 4.59 -5.51
CA PHE A 83 -3.10 4.09 -4.93
C PHE A 83 -4.34 4.43 -5.76
N ALA A 84 -4.38 5.57 -6.44
CA ALA A 84 -5.45 5.86 -7.39
C ALA A 84 -5.53 4.80 -8.49
N PHE A 85 -4.40 4.40 -9.07
CA PHE A 85 -4.34 3.30 -10.05
C PHE A 85 -4.85 1.97 -9.48
N PHE A 86 -4.51 1.66 -8.23
CA PHE A 86 -4.99 0.46 -7.56
C PHE A 86 -6.51 0.44 -7.44
N TYR A 87 -7.09 1.50 -6.89
CA TYR A 87 -8.54 1.55 -6.66
C TYR A 87 -9.33 1.66 -7.96
N VAL A 88 -8.86 2.41 -8.94
CA VAL A 88 -9.45 2.46 -10.28
C VAL A 88 -9.46 1.07 -10.91
N SER A 89 -8.41 0.28 -10.73
CA SER A 89 -8.36 -1.08 -11.28
C SER A 89 -9.44 -2.00 -10.72
N LEU A 90 -9.93 -1.74 -9.50
CA LEU A 90 -11.01 -2.52 -8.87
C LEU A 90 -12.37 -2.36 -9.57
N THR A 91 -12.55 -1.35 -10.40
CA THR A 91 -13.81 -1.14 -11.14
C THR A 91 -13.96 -2.08 -12.35
N PHE A 92 -12.86 -2.57 -12.90
CA PHE A 92 -12.86 -3.46 -14.09
C PHE A 92 -12.10 -4.77 -13.89
N MET A 93 -11.51 -4.98 -12.70
CA MET A 93 -10.79 -6.21 -12.36
C MET A 93 -11.21 -6.71 -10.97
N SER A 94 -11.15 -8.03 -10.76
CA SER A 94 -11.33 -8.58 -9.41
C SER A 94 -10.20 -8.13 -8.49
N LEU A 95 -10.49 -8.01 -7.19
CA LEU A 95 -9.47 -7.69 -6.17
C LEU A 95 -8.28 -8.67 -6.24
N ALA A 96 -8.56 -9.95 -6.51
CA ALA A 96 -7.55 -10.98 -6.69
C ALA A 96 -6.58 -10.64 -7.83
N MET A 97 -7.10 -10.25 -9.01
CA MET A 97 -6.28 -9.90 -10.16
C MET A 97 -5.47 -8.63 -9.91
N VAL A 98 -6.08 -7.59 -9.34
CA VAL A 98 -5.39 -6.34 -8.98
C VAL A 98 -4.26 -6.61 -8.00
N SER A 99 -4.52 -7.40 -6.95
CA SER A 99 -3.51 -7.79 -5.96
C SER A 99 -2.39 -8.62 -6.58
N ALA A 100 -2.70 -9.58 -7.48
CA ALA A 100 -1.69 -10.38 -8.17
C ALA A 100 -0.70 -9.52 -8.93
N LEU A 101 -1.20 -8.55 -9.68
CA LEU A 101 -0.35 -7.63 -10.45
C LEU A 101 0.41 -6.66 -9.55
N PHE A 102 -0.21 -6.17 -8.46
CA PHE A 102 0.46 -5.33 -7.47
C PHE A 102 1.62 -6.05 -6.77
N PHE A 103 1.53 -7.36 -6.56
CA PHE A 103 2.62 -8.15 -5.96
C PHE A 103 3.86 -8.33 -6.87
N SER A 104 3.90 -7.68 -8.04
CA SER A 104 5.16 -7.37 -8.71
C SER A 104 6.02 -6.34 -7.93
N CYS A 105 5.48 -5.68 -6.93
CA CYS A 105 6.12 -4.64 -6.12
C CYS A 105 7.47 -5.07 -5.51
N PRO A 106 7.63 -6.24 -4.87
CA PRO A 106 8.93 -6.67 -4.33
C PRO A 106 10.05 -6.76 -5.37
N PHE A 107 9.70 -7.04 -6.63
CA PHE A 107 10.66 -7.00 -7.73
C PHE A 107 11.16 -5.56 -7.98
N PHE A 108 10.25 -4.59 -8.13
CA PHE A 108 10.60 -3.18 -8.30
C PHE A 108 11.34 -2.61 -7.08
N MET A 109 10.91 -2.98 -5.87
CA MET A 109 11.59 -2.60 -4.62
C MET A 109 13.06 -3.03 -4.62
N SER A 110 13.30 -4.31 -4.95
CA SER A 110 14.65 -4.84 -4.99
C SER A 110 15.48 -4.18 -6.09
N MET A 111 14.88 -3.95 -7.25
CA MET A 111 15.52 -3.23 -8.34
C MET A 111 15.95 -1.81 -7.90
N PHE A 112 15.03 -1.04 -7.30
CA PHE A 112 15.31 0.31 -6.83
C PHE A 112 16.30 0.33 -5.67
N ALA A 113 16.20 -0.60 -4.71
CA ALA A 113 17.17 -0.72 -3.62
C ALA A 113 18.59 -0.97 -4.15
N LYS A 114 18.73 -1.83 -5.17
CA LYS A 114 20.03 -2.09 -5.82
C LYS A 114 20.58 -0.84 -6.52
N PHE A 115 19.76 -0.14 -7.32
CA PHE A 115 20.26 0.97 -8.13
C PHE A 115 20.40 2.28 -7.36
N PHE A 116 19.43 2.63 -6.52
CA PHE A 116 19.39 3.92 -5.83
C PHE A 116 20.01 3.89 -4.42
N LEU A 117 19.81 2.79 -3.68
CA LEU A 117 20.36 2.63 -2.33
C LEU A 117 21.68 1.86 -2.33
N LYS A 118 22.14 1.38 -3.51
CA LYS A 118 23.37 0.59 -3.68
C LYS A 118 23.40 -0.68 -2.81
N GLU A 119 22.22 -1.26 -2.54
CA GLU A 119 22.12 -2.50 -1.79
C GLU A 119 22.70 -3.69 -2.58
N GLN A 120 23.45 -4.53 -1.91
CA GLN A 120 23.90 -5.80 -2.49
C GLN A 120 22.81 -6.84 -2.33
N ILE A 121 22.15 -7.19 -3.44
CA ILE A 121 21.07 -8.16 -3.47
C ILE A 121 21.59 -9.45 -4.09
N GLY A 122 21.82 -10.45 -3.25
CA GLY A 122 22.29 -11.76 -3.67
C GLY A 122 21.21 -12.61 -4.35
N ILE A 123 21.66 -13.69 -5.00
CA ILE A 123 20.78 -14.62 -5.72
C ILE A 123 19.67 -15.22 -4.83
N ARG A 124 19.96 -15.44 -3.53
CA ARG A 124 18.99 -15.98 -2.56
C ARG A 124 17.77 -15.07 -2.39
N ARG A 125 17.94 -13.74 -2.37
CA ARG A 125 16.81 -12.78 -2.30
C ARG A 125 16.02 -12.76 -3.61
N TRP A 126 16.69 -12.78 -4.74
CA TRP A 126 16.02 -12.86 -6.03
C TRP A 126 15.19 -14.13 -6.16
N SER A 127 15.74 -15.28 -5.76
CA SER A 127 14.98 -16.54 -5.78
C SER A 127 13.77 -16.51 -4.86
N ALA A 128 13.88 -15.92 -3.66
CA ALA A 128 12.75 -15.78 -2.74
C ALA A 128 11.65 -14.88 -3.31
N ILE A 129 12.01 -13.76 -3.98
CA ILE A 129 11.04 -12.88 -4.66
C ILE A 129 10.29 -13.66 -5.75
N ILE A 130 11.01 -14.40 -6.59
CA ILE A 130 10.42 -15.18 -7.68
C ILE A 130 9.51 -16.29 -7.12
N VAL A 131 9.97 -17.04 -6.14
CA VAL A 131 9.19 -18.13 -5.53
C VAL A 131 7.95 -17.59 -4.81
N GLY A 132 8.10 -16.49 -4.06
CA GLY A 132 6.97 -15.81 -3.43
C GLY A 132 5.95 -15.33 -4.46
N PHE A 133 6.39 -14.74 -5.57
CA PHE A 133 5.52 -14.30 -6.64
C PHE A 133 4.79 -15.47 -7.35
N ILE A 134 5.47 -16.59 -7.56
CA ILE A 134 4.82 -17.82 -8.06
C ILE A 134 3.73 -18.29 -7.09
N GLY A 135 4.00 -18.29 -5.79
CA GLY A 135 2.99 -18.59 -4.76
C GLY A 135 1.78 -17.67 -4.85
N VAL A 136 1.99 -16.37 -5.06
CA VAL A 136 0.92 -15.37 -5.28
C VAL A 136 0.09 -15.74 -6.50
N LEU A 137 0.71 -16.04 -7.64
CA LEU A 137 -0.01 -16.44 -8.86
C LEU A 137 -0.85 -17.71 -8.67
N ILE A 138 -0.36 -18.68 -7.89
CA ILE A 138 -1.11 -19.89 -7.56
C ILE A 138 -2.35 -19.55 -6.70
N VAL A 139 -2.23 -18.70 -5.67
CA VAL A 139 -3.36 -18.25 -4.85
C VAL A 139 -4.41 -17.58 -5.68
N LEU A 140 -4.00 -16.59 -6.46
CA LEU A 140 -4.89 -15.65 -7.12
C LEU A 140 -5.43 -16.21 -8.45
N ASN A 141 -4.73 -17.18 -9.05
CA ASN A 141 -5.11 -17.83 -10.32
C ASN A 141 -5.63 -16.83 -11.37
N PRO A 142 -4.83 -15.82 -11.77
CA PRO A 142 -5.30 -14.81 -12.67
C PRO A 142 -5.64 -15.41 -14.04
N THR A 143 -6.83 -15.13 -14.56
CA THR A 143 -7.23 -15.50 -15.92
C THR A 143 -6.88 -14.38 -16.88
N ILE A 144 -6.26 -14.73 -18.01
CA ILE A 144 -5.87 -13.76 -19.05
C ILE A 144 -6.98 -13.76 -20.12
N GLU A 145 -8.20 -13.44 -19.73
CA GLU A 145 -9.26 -13.20 -20.69
C GLU A 145 -9.24 -11.70 -21.02
N ASP A 146 -9.12 -11.36 -22.30
CA ASP A 146 -9.15 -9.99 -22.84
C ASP A 146 -8.09 -9.04 -22.26
N PHE A 147 -6.81 -9.30 -22.54
CA PHE A 147 -5.74 -8.40 -22.13
C PHE A 147 -5.93 -7.01 -22.78
N ASN A 148 -6.10 -5.99 -21.92
CA ASN A 148 -6.10 -4.58 -22.30
C ASN A 148 -4.97 -3.86 -21.54
N PHE A 149 -4.35 -2.85 -22.19
CA PHE A 149 -3.27 -2.06 -21.60
C PHE A 149 -3.66 -1.43 -20.24
N PHE A 150 -4.92 -1.03 -20.07
CA PHE A 150 -5.44 -0.53 -18.79
C PHE A 150 -5.34 -1.55 -17.66
N LYS A 151 -5.32 -2.85 -17.96
CA LYS A 151 -5.12 -3.91 -16.95
C LYS A 151 -3.70 -3.94 -16.38
N LEU A 152 -2.77 -3.13 -16.90
CA LEU A 152 -1.44 -2.92 -16.32
C LEU A 152 -1.43 -1.82 -15.23
N ALA A 153 -2.52 -1.12 -14.97
CA ALA A 153 -2.58 -0.08 -13.95
C ALA A 153 -2.11 -0.55 -12.54
N PRO A 154 -2.42 -1.79 -12.06
CA PRO A 154 -1.87 -2.27 -10.79
C PRO A 154 -0.35 -2.46 -10.80
N VAL A 155 0.25 -2.77 -11.96
CA VAL A 155 1.72 -2.82 -12.09
C VAL A 155 2.31 -1.41 -12.03
N GLY A 156 1.63 -0.42 -12.61
CA GLY A 156 1.95 1.01 -12.45
C GLY A 156 1.86 1.44 -10.99
N CYS A 157 0.84 0.99 -10.26
CA CYS A 157 0.73 1.18 -8.82
C CYS A 157 1.94 0.59 -8.08
N ALA A 158 2.30 -0.66 -8.37
CA ALA A 158 3.44 -1.35 -7.76
C ALA A 158 4.76 -0.59 -8.00
N LEU A 159 4.96 -0.06 -9.20
CA LEU A 159 6.12 0.76 -9.53
C LEU A 159 6.14 2.07 -8.75
N CYS A 160 5.02 2.80 -8.71
CA CYS A 160 4.87 4.05 -7.97
C CYS A 160 5.07 3.86 -6.47
N TYR A 161 4.49 2.80 -5.92
CA TYR A 161 4.64 2.45 -4.51
C TYR A 161 6.10 2.09 -4.18
N ALA A 162 6.75 1.26 -5.00
CA ALA A 162 8.15 0.90 -4.84
C ALA A 162 9.07 2.12 -4.89
N CYS A 163 8.82 3.06 -5.81
CA CYS A 163 9.53 4.33 -5.90
C CYS A 163 9.35 5.13 -4.61
N SER A 164 8.10 5.30 -4.15
CA SER A 164 7.78 6.05 -2.93
C SER A 164 8.45 5.47 -1.69
N MET A 165 8.41 4.13 -1.50
CA MET A 165 9.01 3.47 -0.34
C MET A 165 10.54 3.49 -0.38
N THR A 166 11.15 3.41 -1.56
CA THR A 166 12.60 3.56 -1.73
C THR A 166 13.05 4.97 -1.36
N ILE A 167 12.29 6.00 -1.79
CA ILE A 167 12.56 7.39 -1.40
C ILE A 167 12.36 7.57 0.11
N THR A 168 11.33 6.95 0.71
CA THR A 168 11.11 6.94 2.17
C THR A 168 12.34 6.44 2.90
N LYS A 169 12.94 5.35 2.44
CA LYS A 169 14.19 4.83 3.01
C LYS A 169 15.35 5.80 2.83
N TYR A 170 15.54 6.31 1.63
CA TYR A 170 16.63 7.23 1.31
C TYR A 170 16.59 8.51 2.15
N THR A 171 15.39 9.08 2.32
CA THR A 171 15.21 10.34 3.04
C THR A 171 15.14 10.19 4.57
N SER A 172 15.03 8.97 5.06
CA SER A 172 14.90 8.67 6.51
C SER A 172 16.18 8.96 7.33
N ASP A 173 17.27 9.29 6.68
CA ASP A 173 18.52 9.72 7.35
C ASP A 173 18.41 11.11 7.98
N LYS A 174 17.60 12.01 7.37
CA LYS A 174 17.41 13.40 7.82
C LYS A 174 15.96 13.75 8.13
N ASP A 175 15.02 13.16 7.42
CA ASP A 175 13.59 13.41 7.61
C ASP A 175 12.98 12.31 8.45
N ASN A 176 12.43 12.67 9.61
CA ASN A 176 11.76 11.68 10.45
C ASN A 176 10.43 11.22 9.82
N ILE A 177 9.95 10.06 10.24
CA ILE A 177 8.72 9.44 9.73
C ILE A 177 7.50 10.36 9.88
N TYR A 178 7.40 11.12 10.96
CA TYR A 178 6.25 11.99 11.19
C TYR A 178 6.21 13.14 10.18
N THR A 179 7.35 13.74 9.86
CA THR A 179 7.49 14.73 8.78
C THR A 179 7.06 14.11 7.44
N GLN A 180 7.52 12.92 7.16
CA GLN A 180 7.19 12.22 5.91
C GLN A 180 5.69 11.92 5.78
N MET A 181 5.03 11.47 6.86
CA MET A 181 3.58 11.22 6.89
C MET A 181 2.78 12.51 6.79
N THR A 182 3.19 13.56 7.53
CA THR A 182 2.49 14.84 7.50
C THR A 182 2.49 15.45 6.10
N LEU A 183 3.63 15.44 5.42
CA LEU A 183 3.75 15.97 4.05
C LEU A 183 2.91 15.15 3.04
N LEU A 184 2.80 13.84 3.23
CA LEU A 184 1.90 13.00 2.44
C LEU A 184 0.44 13.41 2.66
N TYR A 185 0.01 13.57 3.91
CA TYR A 185 -1.38 13.93 4.22
C TYR A 185 -1.74 15.34 3.73
N ILE A 186 -0.82 16.29 3.85
CA ILE A 186 -1.01 17.65 3.29
C ILE A 186 -1.19 17.56 1.78
N PHE A 187 -0.31 16.86 1.08
CA PHE A 187 -0.40 16.71 -0.37
C PHE A 187 -1.70 16.03 -0.79
N ALA A 188 -2.03 14.89 -0.18
CA ALA A 188 -3.23 14.13 -0.51
C ALA A 188 -4.52 14.94 -0.24
N THR A 189 -4.57 15.70 0.86
CA THR A 189 -5.69 16.60 1.16
C THR A 189 -5.81 17.69 0.12
N LEU A 190 -4.72 18.41 -0.19
CA LEU A 190 -4.74 19.50 -1.17
C LEU A 190 -5.12 18.98 -2.57
N ALA A 191 -4.55 17.86 -3.00
CA ALA A 191 -4.88 17.24 -4.28
C ALA A 191 -6.37 16.84 -4.35
N SER A 192 -6.90 16.20 -3.30
CA SER A 192 -8.32 15.84 -3.24
C SER A 192 -9.24 17.06 -3.20
N VAL A 193 -8.88 18.13 -2.50
CA VAL A 193 -9.65 19.38 -2.49
C VAL A 193 -9.65 20.03 -3.86
N VAL A 194 -8.53 20.08 -4.57
CA VAL A 194 -8.47 20.59 -5.95
C VAL A 194 -9.40 19.78 -6.85
N ILE A 195 -9.38 18.45 -6.74
CA ILE A 195 -10.25 17.57 -7.52
C ILE A 195 -11.71 17.79 -7.15
N PHE A 196 -12.03 17.99 -5.86
CA PHE A 196 -13.38 18.34 -5.41
C PHE A 196 -13.90 19.61 -6.06
N VAL A 197 -13.11 20.68 -6.06
CA VAL A 197 -13.48 21.97 -6.67
C VAL A 197 -13.73 21.83 -8.17
N VAL A 198 -12.98 20.96 -8.85
CA VAL A 198 -13.08 20.78 -10.31
C VAL A 198 -14.18 19.81 -10.69
N SER A 199 -14.40 18.73 -9.96
CA SER A 199 -15.27 17.61 -10.38
C SER A 199 -16.27 17.12 -9.31
N GLY A 200 -16.22 17.66 -8.09
CA GLY A 200 -17.01 17.15 -6.97
C GLY A 200 -18.53 17.35 -7.10
N ASN A 201 -18.99 18.23 -7.98
CA ASN A 201 -20.40 18.43 -8.30
C ASN A 201 -20.95 17.45 -9.35
N GLY A 202 -20.17 16.45 -9.77
CA GLY A 202 -20.60 15.45 -10.74
C GLY A 202 -20.76 15.94 -12.18
N GLN A 203 -20.33 17.16 -12.51
CA GLN A 203 -20.51 17.73 -13.86
C GLN A 203 -19.85 16.91 -14.97
N PHE A 204 -18.83 16.12 -14.65
CA PHE A 204 -18.14 15.23 -15.58
C PHE A 204 -18.68 13.78 -15.53
N ASN A 205 -19.70 13.49 -14.71
CA ASN A 205 -20.26 12.13 -14.57
C ASN A 205 -21.28 11.80 -15.70
N ASN A 206 -20.89 12.04 -16.95
CA ASN A 206 -21.74 11.76 -18.12
C ASN A 206 -21.38 10.41 -18.79
N PHE A 207 -20.66 9.55 -18.08
CA PHE A 207 -20.17 8.30 -18.60
C PHE A 207 -21.00 7.11 -18.11
N SER A 208 -21.20 6.11 -18.96
CA SER A 208 -21.78 4.82 -18.59
C SER A 208 -20.73 3.83 -18.05
N ASP A 209 -19.43 4.13 -18.23
CA ASP A 209 -18.33 3.30 -17.77
C ASP A 209 -18.19 3.37 -16.25
N PRO A 210 -18.21 2.24 -15.51
CA PRO A 210 -18.11 2.22 -14.04
C PRO A 210 -16.83 2.87 -13.50
N THR A 211 -15.72 2.79 -14.25
CA THR A 211 -14.44 3.37 -13.87
C THR A 211 -14.50 4.88 -13.84
N LEU A 212 -15.07 5.47 -14.89
CA LEU A 212 -15.22 6.91 -15.00
C LEU A 212 -16.27 7.42 -14.00
N GLN A 213 -17.32 6.64 -13.74
CA GLN A 213 -18.29 6.95 -12.68
C GLN A 213 -17.61 6.98 -11.30
N PHE A 214 -16.75 6.01 -10.97
CA PHE A 214 -16.05 6.00 -9.69
C PHE A 214 -15.12 7.20 -9.50
N ILE A 215 -14.51 7.71 -10.59
CA ILE A 215 -13.62 8.88 -10.56
C ILE A 215 -14.42 10.18 -10.48
N PHE A 216 -15.51 10.32 -11.27
CA PHE A 216 -16.21 11.58 -11.52
C PHE A 216 -17.59 11.65 -10.88
N ARG A 217 -17.97 10.66 -10.06
CA ARG A 217 -19.23 10.66 -9.31
C ARG A 217 -19.32 11.92 -8.46
N GLU A 218 -20.54 12.44 -8.33
CA GLU A 218 -20.85 13.50 -7.39
C GLU A 218 -20.51 13.08 -5.96
N TRP A 219 -19.87 13.98 -5.22
CA TRP A 219 -19.45 13.73 -3.85
C TRP A 219 -20.61 13.92 -2.88
N PHE A 220 -20.55 13.26 -1.75
CA PHE A 220 -21.54 13.32 -0.68
C PHE A 220 -22.95 12.90 -1.12
N THR A 221 -23.07 12.01 -2.10
CA THR A 221 -24.37 11.50 -2.56
C THR A 221 -25.08 10.68 -1.46
N ASN A 222 -24.35 9.78 -0.78
CA ASN A 222 -24.88 8.92 0.29
C ASN A 222 -23.98 8.95 1.55
N PRO A 223 -23.77 10.11 2.21
CA PRO A 223 -22.82 10.23 3.29
C PRO A 223 -23.18 9.39 4.52
N MET A 224 -24.46 9.17 4.79
CA MET A 224 -24.91 8.34 5.92
C MET A 224 -24.50 6.88 5.77
N VAL A 225 -24.37 6.37 4.54
CA VAL A 225 -23.96 4.99 4.25
C VAL A 225 -22.45 4.88 4.19
N SER A 226 -21.78 5.76 3.47
CA SER A 226 -20.35 5.64 3.16
C SER A 226 -19.42 6.15 4.27
N TRP A 227 -19.75 7.24 4.94
CA TRP A 227 -18.85 7.90 5.88
C TRP A 227 -18.52 7.10 7.16
N PRO A 228 -19.41 6.26 7.73
CA PRO A 228 -19.03 5.36 8.82
C PRO A 228 -17.87 4.43 8.41
N TYR A 229 -17.91 3.88 7.20
CA TYR A 229 -16.83 3.05 6.67
C TYR A 229 -15.56 3.86 6.41
N VAL A 230 -15.69 5.07 5.85
CA VAL A 230 -14.56 6.00 5.65
C VAL A 230 -13.87 6.29 6.98
N PHE A 231 -14.64 6.49 8.06
CA PHE A 231 -14.08 6.71 9.39
C PHE A 231 -13.26 5.51 9.87
N VAL A 232 -13.83 4.32 9.83
CA VAL A 232 -13.13 3.09 10.23
C VAL A 232 -11.88 2.89 9.36
N MET A 233 -11.99 3.07 8.03
CA MET A 233 -10.87 2.97 7.11
C MET A 233 -9.78 4.01 7.41
N GLY A 234 -10.13 5.23 7.78
CA GLY A 234 -9.18 6.27 8.17
C GLY A 234 -8.37 5.89 9.42
N VAL A 235 -9.03 5.30 10.41
CA VAL A 235 -8.36 4.80 11.63
C VAL A 235 -7.43 3.64 11.30
N VAL A 236 -7.94 2.64 10.59
CA VAL A 236 -7.19 1.44 10.16
C VAL A 236 -5.99 1.84 9.30
N ALA A 237 -6.20 2.74 8.32
CA ALA A 237 -5.14 3.26 7.47
C ALA A 237 -4.06 4.04 8.25
N SER A 238 -4.43 4.75 9.32
CA SER A 238 -3.44 5.45 10.16
C SER A 238 -2.44 4.48 10.77
N ILE A 239 -2.92 3.34 11.26
CA ILE A 239 -2.08 2.27 11.82
C ILE A 239 -1.24 1.64 10.70
N SER A 240 -1.87 1.28 9.59
CA SER A 240 -1.19 0.67 8.45
C SER A 240 -0.05 1.53 7.93
N PHE A 241 -0.32 2.80 7.63
CA PHE A 241 0.68 3.71 7.09
C PHE A 241 1.80 3.99 8.08
N PHE A 242 1.49 4.20 9.36
CA PHE A 242 2.52 4.34 10.38
C PHE A 242 3.44 3.10 10.41
N CYS A 243 2.88 1.91 10.38
CA CYS A 243 3.64 0.66 10.40
C CYS A 243 4.49 0.50 9.12
N VAL A 244 3.90 0.71 7.95
CA VAL A 244 4.61 0.58 6.67
C VAL A 244 5.75 1.60 6.55
N PHE A 245 5.47 2.89 6.79
CA PHE A 245 6.50 3.91 6.74
C PHE A 245 7.60 3.68 7.78
N SER A 246 7.25 3.20 9.00
CA SER A 246 8.24 2.81 10.01
C SER A 246 9.11 1.67 9.52
N ALA A 247 8.52 0.62 8.95
CA ALA A 247 9.26 -0.52 8.42
C ALA A 247 10.29 -0.10 7.38
N TYR A 248 9.87 0.66 6.39
CA TYR A 248 10.76 1.13 5.31
C TYR A 248 11.78 2.18 5.75
N SER A 249 11.50 2.97 6.79
CA SER A 249 12.47 3.93 7.31
C SER A 249 13.64 3.24 8.04
N ILE A 250 13.37 2.15 8.77
CA ILE A 250 14.37 1.50 9.63
C ILE A 250 15.08 0.33 8.95
N ALA A 251 14.43 -0.38 8.05
CA ALA A 251 14.98 -1.60 7.43
C ALA A 251 15.17 -1.46 5.91
N SER A 252 15.87 -2.43 5.32
CA SER A 252 16.14 -2.47 3.88
C SER A 252 14.87 -2.77 3.08
N PRO A 253 14.52 -1.96 2.06
CA PRO A 253 13.37 -2.20 1.21
C PRO A 253 13.37 -3.58 0.54
N SER A 254 14.52 -4.09 0.13
CA SER A 254 14.64 -5.42 -0.48
C SER A 254 14.34 -6.59 0.46
N ILE A 255 14.42 -6.37 1.78
CA ILE A 255 14.02 -7.36 2.78
C ILE A 255 12.54 -7.19 3.13
N ILE A 256 12.14 -5.95 3.44
CA ILE A 256 10.80 -5.63 3.92
C ILE A 256 9.72 -6.00 2.89
N SER A 257 9.99 -5.73 1.59
CA SER A 257 9.04 -6.01 0.52
C SER A 257 8.65 -7.49 0.39
N LEU A 258 9.52 -8.42 0.77
CA LEU A 258 9.18 -9.84 0.79
C LEU A 258 8.09 -10.17 1.82
N PHE A 259 8.08 -9.47 2.95
CA PHE A 259 7.07 -9.66 3.98
C PHE A 259 5.72 -9.03 3.63
N GLU A 260 5.64 -8.20 2.59
CA GLU A 260 4.36 -7.71 2.06
C GLU A 260 3.49 -8.84 1.52
N TYR A 261 4.07 -9.94 1.07
CA TYR A 261 3.30 -11.13 0.69
C TYR A 261 2.44 -11.69 1.84
N SER A 262 2.74 -11.37 3.09
CA SER A 262 1.90 -11.73 4.24
C SER A 262 0.49 -11.12 4.16
N TYR A 263 0.30 -10.03 3.40
CA TYR A 263 -1.00 -9.46 3.11
C TYR A 263 -2.00 -10.52 2.60
N ILE A 264 -1.56 -11.44 1.75
CA ILE A 264 -2.44 -12.49 1.19
C ILE A 264 -3.01 -13.37 2.31
N ILE A 265 -2.17 -13.72 3.30
CA ILE A 265 -2.59 -14.54 4.44
C ILE A 265 -3.63 -13.78 5.26
N PHE A 266 -3.37 -12.51 5.55
CA PHE A 266 -4.32 -11.67 6.28
C PHE A 266 -5.60 -11.41 5.48
N ALA A 267 -5.50 -11.21 4.16
CA ALA A 267 -6.66 -11.05 3.28
C ALA A 267 -7.54 -12.31 3.23
N MET A 268 -6.94 -13.50 3.28
CA MET A 268 -7.69 -14.77 3.41
C MET A 268 -8.45 -14.85 4.74
N ILE A 269 -7.78 -14.49 5.85
CA ILE A 269 -8.39 -14.46 7.18
C ILE A 269 -9.53 -13.44 7.23
N ALA A 270 -9.31 -12.22 6.74
CA ALA A 270 -10.32 -11.19 6.65
C ALA A 270 -11.49 -11.60 5.75
N GLY A 271 -11.21 -12.23 4.61
CA GLY A 271 -12.21 -12.77 3.70
C GLY A 271 -13.08 -13.84 4.35
N TYR A 272 -12.49 -14.72 5.15
CA TYR A 272 -13.23 -15.72 5.90
C TYR A 272 -14.12 -15.10 6.98
N ILE A 273 -13.57 -14.18 7.78
CA ILE A 273 -14.30 -13.54 8.89
C ILE A 273 -15.42 -12.63 8.41
N LEU A 274 -15.18 -11.81 7.37
CA LEU A 274 -16.11 -10.78 6.91
C LEU A 274 -17.09 -11.26 5.84
N PHE A 275 -16.73 -12.27 5.06
CA PHE A 275 -17.50 -12.75 3.91
C PHE A 275 -17.78 -14.25 3.94
N GLU A 276 -17.41 -14.96 5.02
CA GLU A 276 -17.56 -16.42 5.17
C GLU A 276 -16.92 -17.21 4.00
N SER A 277 -15.96 -16.60 3.29
CA SER A 277 -15.35 -17.22 2.12
C SER A 277 -14.29 -18.23 2.54
N VAL A 278 -14.57 -19.52 2.28
CA VAL A 278 -13.65 -20.62 2.61
C VAL A 278 -12.54 -20.68 1.56
N PRO A 279 -11.24 -20.66 1.97
CA PRO A 279 -10.13 -20.79 1.04
C PRO A 279 -10.17 -22.11 0.29
N VAL A 280 -10.07 -22.07 -1.04
CA VAL A 280 -9.96 -23.29 -1.85
C VAL A 280 -8.57 -23.94 -1.69
N PRO A 281 -8.40 -25.26 -1.93
CA PRO A 281 -7.13 -25.96 -1.71
C PRO A 281 -5.91 -25.31 -2.38
N ARG A 282 -6.05 -24.79 -3.59
CA ARG A 282 -4.97 -24.07 -4.30
C ARG A 282 -4.48 -22.84 -3.54
N THR A 283 -5.40 -22.13 -2.84
CA THR A 283 -5.06 -20.96 -2.03
C THR A 283 -4.17 -21.37 -0.85
N LEU A 284 -4.44 -22.51 -0.23
CA LEU A 284 -3.61 -23.06 0.84
C LEU A 284 -2.22 -23.48 0.34
N ILE A 285 -2.13 -24.09 -0.84
CA ILE A 285 -0.85 -24.45 -1.47
C ILE A 285 -0.02 -23.20 -1.74
N GLY A 286 -0.59 -22.19 -2.39
CA GLY A 286 0.13 -20.96 -2.69
C GLY A 286 0.54 -20.18 -1.44
N ALA A 287 -0.33 -20.13 -0.40
CA ALA A 287 0.02 -19.54 0.89
C ALA A 287 1.21 -20.26 1.56
N THR A 288 1.26 -21.60 1.48
CA THR A 288 2.39 -22.37 2.00
C THR A 288 3.69 -22.02 1.27
N ILE A 289 3.66 -21.89 -0.06
CA ILE A 289 4.82 -21.48 -0.86
C ILE A 289 5.28 -20.06 -0.47
N ILE A 290 4.36 -19.13 -0.27
CA ILE A 290 4.66 -17.75 0.18
C ILE A 290 5.34 -17.79 1.54
N ILE A 291 4.79 -18.52 2.50
CA ILE A 291 5.37 -18.66 3.86
C ILE A 291 6.78 -19.25 3.77
N ALA A 292 6.98 -20.29 2.95
CA ALA A 292 8.29 -20.89 2.76
C ALA A 292 9.32 -19.91 2.16
N ALA A 293 8.92 -19.13 1.13
CA ALA A 293 9.78 -18.11 0.50
C ALA A 293 10.19 -17.00 1.49
N VAL A 294 9.22 -16.51 2.27
CA VAL A 294 9.46 -15.49 3.30
C VAL A 294 10.36 -16.03 4.42
N SER A 295 10.08 -17.24 4.90
CA SER A 295 10.88 -17.93 5.95
C SER A 295 12.31 -18.18 5.50
N TYR A 296 12.51 -18.62 4.25
CA TYR A 296 13.84 -18.81 3.67
C TYR A 296 14.66 -17.53 3.70
N THR A 297 14.05 -16.40 3.37
CA THR A 297 14.74 -15.10 3.43
C THR A 297 15.10 -14.71 4.86
N HIS A 298 14.22 -14.96 5.83
CA HIS A 298 14.49 -14.67 7.24
C HIS A 298 15.66 -15.50 7.78
N LEU A 299 15.70 -16.79 7.46
CA LEU A 299 16.77 -17.71 7.90
C LEU A 299 18.13 -17.41 7.23
N THR A 300 18.12 -16.82 6.03
CA THR A 300 19.34 -16.49 5.28
C THR A 300 19.80 -15.04 5.45
N LEU A 301 19.19 -14.26 6.36
CA LEU A 301 19.75 -12.99 6.78
C LEU A 301 21.15 -13.25 7.37
N PRO A 302 22.20 -12.50 6.95
CA PRO A 302 23.55 -12.72 7.47
C PRO A 302 23.52 -12.56 8.98
N THR A 303 23.69 -13.67 9.69
CA THR A 303 24.05 -13.64 11.10
C THR A 303 25.46 -13.07 11.18
N ASN A 304 25.76 -12.22 12.18
CA ASN A 304 27.06 -11.55 12.41
C ASN A 304 28.29 -12.49 12.52
N ARG A 305 28.27 -13.67 11.88
CA ARG A 305 29.35 -14.66 11.87
C ARG A 305 30.09 -14.78 10.53
N GLU A 306 29.67 -14.00 9.51
CA GLU A 306 30.34 -14.02 8.20
C GLU A 306 30.71 -12.58 7.79
N VAL A 307 31.60 -11.96 8.57
CA VAL A 307 32.47 -10.86 8.14
C VAL A 307 33.86 -11.17 8.71
#